data_f1bdc4c9f77e430cc653486d41321d77
#
_entry.id   f1bdc4c9f77e430cc653486d41321d77
#
_cell.length_a   1.000
_cell.length_b   1.000
_cell.length_c   1.000
_cell.angle_alpha   90.00
_cell.angle_beta   90.00
_cell.angle_gamma   90.00
#
_symmetry.space_group_name_H-M   'P 1'
#
loop_
_entity.id
_entity.type
_entity.pdbx_description
1 polymer ?
#
loop_
_entity_poly.entity_id
_entity_poly.type
_entity_poly.pdbx_seq_one_letter_code
_entity_poly.pdbx_strand_id
1 'polypeptide(L)'
;VSDTPELNEESVRAAVEAALAAIAQADDSAALKDVRTDHLGEHSPLARLNAQLRNVPNDQKAAFGKLVGGARGQVNQAFAAKEAEISAAEQVAQLAAESVDVTALALPGRVGSRHPLALIQERVSDVFVGMGWEVAEGPELENEWFNFDALNFDEDHPARAMQDTFFVEPAERHLVMRTHTSPVQVRSLLGRELPVYIVAPGRVYRTDEIDATHLPAFSQIEGLAVDKGLTMAHLRGTLEHFARVMFGDEAKIRLRPNYFPFTEPSAELDVWHPAAKGGARWIEWGGCGMINANVLRAGGIDPEVYTGFAFGMGLERTLQFRNELSDMRDFLEGDLRFSHAFGMVV
;
A
#
# COMPACT_ATOMS: atom_id res chain seq x y z
N VAL A 1 -1.56 11.61 37.48
CA VAL A 1 -1.59 13.03 37.88
C VAL A 1 -1.14 13.81 36.68
N SER A 2 -2.03 14.54 36.00
CA SER A 2 -1.70 15.31 34.79
C SER A 2 -1.00 16.60 35.25
N ASP A 3 0.28 16.67 34.96
CA ASP A 3 1.12 17.85 35.20
C ASP A 3 0.83 18.91 34.12
N THR A 4 -0.37 19.49 34.16
CA THR A 4 -0.73 20.58 33.23
C THR A 4 -0.40 21.87 33.96
N PRO A 5 0.58 22.67 33.47
CA PRO A 5 0.95 23.91 34.14
C PRO A 5 -0.24 24.86 34.19
N GLU A 6 -0.38 25.58 35.31
CA GLU A 6 -1.42 26.57 35.52
C GLU A 6 -1.27 27.76 34.57
N LEU A 7 -2.37 28.28 34.03
CA LEU A 7 -2.32 29.39 33.06
C LEU A 7 -1.88 30.68 33.76
N ASN A 8 -0.65 31.09 33.57
CA ASN A 8 -0.06 32.34 34.00
C ASN A 8 0.97 32.83 32.97
N GLU A 9 1.47 34.05 33.14
CA GLU A 9 2.45 34.65 32.22
C GLU A 9 3.76 33.86 32.16
N GLU A 10 4.20 33.27 33.25
CA GLU A 10 5.43 32.48 33.31
C GLU A 10 5.32 31.17 32.55
N SER A 11 4.19 30.45 32.67
CA SER A 11 3.92 29.22 31.93
C SER A 11 3.81 29.47 30.44
N VAL A 12 3.18 30.58 30.01
CA VAL A 12 3.10 30.95 28.61
C VAL A 12 4.49 31.29 28.06
N ARG A 13 5.28 32.07 28.81
CA ARG A 13 6.66 32.43 28.41
C ARG A 13 7.53 31.18 28.30
N ALA A 14 7.52 30.29 29.28
CA ALA A 14 8.27 29.04 29.26
C ALA A 14 7.90 28.16 28.03
N ALA A 15 6.62 28.07 27.73
CA ALA A 15 6.16 27.32 26.53
C ALA A 15 6.65 27.94 25.20
N VAL A 16 6.70 29.28 25.12
CA VAL A 16 7.24 29.99 23.97
C VAL A 16 8.76 29.78 23.85
N GLU A 17 9.50 29.95 24.93
CA GLU A 17 10.95 29.76 24.98
C GLU A 17 11.34 28.33 24.55
N ALA A 18 10.63 27.31 25.08
CA ALA A 18 10.86 25.93 24.70
C ALA A 18 10.55 25.66 23.20
N ALA A 19 9.45 26.22 22.69
CA ALA A 19 9.11 26.09 21.28
C ALA A 19 10.13 26.77 20.37
N LEU A 20 10.55 27.99 20.68
CA LEU A 20 11.54 28.73 19.91
C LEU A 20 12.91 28.04 19.93
N ALA A 21 13.31 27.47 21.09
CA ALA A 21 14.57 26.71 21.18
C ALA A 21 14.53 25.44 20.32
N ALA A 22 13.40 24.70 20.37
CA ALA A 22 13.22 23.51 19.54
C ALA A 22 13.22 23.85 18.03
N ILE A 23 12.54 24.93 17.63
CA ILE A 23 12.54 25.42 16.24
C ILE A 23 13.98 25.78 15.80
N ALA A 24 14.73 26.47 16.64
CA ALA A 24 16.09 26.87 16.31
C ALA A 24 17.06 25.68 16.13
N GLN A 25 16.82 24.58 16.84
CA GLN A 25 17.63 23.35 16.80
C GLN A 25 17.28 22.41 15.66
N ALA A 26 16.17 22.63 14.98
CA ALA A 26 15.78 21.79 13.84
C ALA A 26 16.70 22.06 12.64
N ASP A 27 17.37 21.02 12.14
CA ASP A 27 18.34 21.11 11.06
C ASP A 27 17.79 20.62 9.71
N ASP A 28 16.66 19.90 9.71
CA ASP A 28 16.00 19.36 8.52
C ASP A 28 14.46 19.38 8.64
N SER A 29 13.81 19.13 7.52
CA SER A 29 12.33 19.10 7.45
C SER A 29 11.70 18.01 8.32
N ALA A 30 12.38 16.90 8.60
CA ALA A 30 11.87 15.83 9.46
C ALA A 30 11.87 16.27 10.92
N ALA A 31 12.99 16.82 11.41
CA ALA A 31 13.08 17.38 12.76
C ALA A 31 12.08 18.52 12.98
N LEU A 32 11.91 19.38 11.97
CA LEU A 32 10.95 20.48 12.05
C LEU A 32 9.50 19.98 12.11
N LYS A 33 9.17 18.87 11.47
CA LYS A 33 7.86 18.22 11.55
C LYS A 33 7.57 17.70 12.95
N ASP A 34 8.56 17.13 13.63
CA ASP A 34 8.43 16.67 15.02
C ASP A 34 8.19 17.87 15.96
N VAL A 35 8.96 18.96 15.77
CA VAL A 35 8.75 20.23 16.49
C VAL A 35 7.33 20.77 16.28
N ARG A 36 6.79 20.68 15.08
CA ARG A 36 5.41 21.08 14.81
C ARG A 36 4.40 20.27 15.60
N THR A 37 4.60 18.95 15.68
CA THR A 37 3.72 18.07 16.44
C THR A 37 3.76 18.41 17.93
N ASP A 38 4.94 18.60 18.51
CA ASP A 38 5.14 18.77 19.94
C ASP A 38 4.77 20.18 20.44
N HIS A 39 5.04 21.23 19.65
CA HIS A 39 4.91 22.62 20.08
C HIS A 39 3.77 23.40 19.43
N LEU A 40 3.24 22.96 18.27
CA LEU A 40 2.17 23.61 17.52
C LEU A 40 0.91 22.74 17.38
N GLY A 41 1.02 21.42 17.65
CA GLY A 41 -0.09 20.46 17.59
C GLY A 41 -1.18 20.71 18.64
N GLU A 42 -2.28 19.98 18.54
CA GLU A 42 -3.44 20.09 19.43
C GLU A 42 -3.12 19.78 20.90
N HIS A 43 -2.10 18.97 21.15
CA HIS A 43 -1.63 18.59 22.48
C HIS A 43 -0.40 19.38 22.95
N SER A 44 0.01 20.40 22.20
CA SER A 44 1.15 21.25 22.57
C SER A 44 0.91 22.02 23.87
N PRO A 45 1.99 22.44 24.57
CA PRO A 45 1.86 23.24 25.80
C PRO A 45 0.99 24.49 25.62
N LEU A 46 1.17 25.23 24.52
CA LEU A 46 0.36 26.42 24.21
C LEU A 46 -1.11 26.08 23.90
N ALA A 47 -1.38 24.92 23.27
CA ALA A 47 -2.75 24.49 23.05
C ALA A 47 -3.45 24.11 24.36
N ARG A 48 -2.75 23.43 25.27
CA ARG A 48 -3.25 23.09 26.60
C ARG A 48 -3.53 24.35 27.47
N LEU A 49 -2.62 25.34 27.44
CA LEU A 49 -2.82 26.61 28.10
C LEU A 49 -4.01 27.37 27.53
N ASN A 50 -4.18 27.36 26.21
CA ASN A 50 -5.33 27.95 25.52
C ASN A 50 -6.66 27.29 25.96
N ALA A 51 -6.69 25.98 26.14
CA ALA A 51 -7.88 25.27 26.60
C ALA A 51 -8.30 25.65 27.99
N GLN A 52 -7.38 26.12 28.84
CA GLN A 52 -7.68 26.59 30.22
C GLN A 52 -8.38 27.97 30.23
N LEU A 53 -8.34 28.74 29.14
CA LEU A 53 -9.03 30.04 29.08
C LEU A 53 -10.52 29.94 29.42
N ARG A 54 -11.15 28.81 29.19
CA ARG A 54 -12.56 28.59 29.56
C ARG A 54 -12.80 28.67 31.07
N ASN A 55 -11.79 28.38 31.91
CA ASN A 55 -11.86 28.33 33.36
C ASN A 55 -11.42 29.65 34.02
N VAL A 56 -10.93 30.62 33.25
CA VAL A 56 -10.48 31.94 33.75
C VAL A 56 -11.69 32.85 34.01
N PRO A 57 -11.66 33.68 35.09
CA PRO A 57 -12.67 34.68 35.34
C PRO A 57 -12.87 35.63 34.17
N ASN A 58 -14.12 36.10 33.94
CA ASN A 58 -14.48 36.85 32.74
C ASN A 58 -13.72 38.18 32.55
N ASP A 59 -13.34 38.81 33.65
CA ASP A 59 -12.56 40.07 33.70
C ASP A 59 -11.11 39.87 33.21
N GLN A 60 -10.57 38.67 33.33
CA GLN A 60 -9.17 38.33 32.93
C GLN A 60 -9.07 37.61 31.59
N LYS A 61 -10.19 37.05 31.08
CA LYS A 61 -10.19 36.29 29.82
C LYS A 61 -9.59 37.04 28.62
N ALA A 62 -9.90 38.32 28.52
CA ALA A 62 -9.40 39.13 27.38
C ALA A 62 -7.87 39.31 27.44
N ALA A 63 -7.32 39.52 28.66
CA ALA A 63 -5.87 39.67 28.85
C ALA A 63 -5.13 38.36 28.53
N PHE A 64 -5.56 37.24 29.12
CA PHE A 64 -4.94 35.94 28.85
C PHE A 64 -5.17 35.45 27.42
N GLY A 65 -6.33 35.72 26.80
CA GLY A 65 -6.57 35.42 25.40
C GLY A 65 -5.61 36.15 24.47
N LYS A 66 -5.35 37.44 24.74
CA LYS A 66 -4.36 38.23 23.99
C LYS A 66 -2.92 37.71 24.21
N LEU A 67 -2.58 37.31 25.43
CA LEU A 67 -1.28 36.76 25.78
C LEU A 67 -1.01 35.44 25.04
N VAL A 68 -1.91 34.45 25.13
CA VAL A 68 -1.77 33.15 24.47
C VAL A 68 -1.85 33.27 22.95
N GLY A 69 -2.73 34.16 22.45
CA GLY A 69 -2.84 34.45 21.02
C GLY A 69 -1.56 35.06 20.44
N GLY A 70 -0.95 36.02 21.16
CA GLY A 70 0.33 36.62 20.81
C GLY A 70 1.47 35.59 20.83
N ALA A 71 1.51 34.75 21.87
CA ALA A 71 2.49 33.65 22.00
C ALA A 71 2.41 32.68 20.82
N ARG A 72 1.21 32.23 20.45
CA ARG A 72 1.01 31.35 19.29
C ARG A 72 1.42 32.05 17.98
N GLY A 73 1.09 33.33 17.81
CA GLY A 73 1.53 34.12 16.65
C GLY A 73 3.06 34.16 16.53
N GLN A 74 3.76 34.40 17.65
CA GLN A 74 5.22 34.42 17.67
C GLN A 74 5.83 33.09 17.30
N VAL A 75 5.37 31.97 17.86
CA VAL A 75 5.87 30.64 17.55
C VAL A 75 5.58 30.25 16.10
N ASN A 76 4.36 30.53 15.62
CA ASN A 76 4.02 30.27 14.20
C ASN A 76 4.89 31.07 13.23
N GLN A 77 5.18 32.34 13.54
CA GLN A 77 6.04 33.15 12.69
C GLN A 77 7.49 32.62 12.69
N ALA A 78 8.03 32.22 13.84
CA ALA A 78 9.35 31.62 13.93
C ALA A 78 9.42 30.27 13.18
N PHE A 79 8.37 29.44 13.32
CA PHE A 79 8.28 28.16 12.61
C PHE A 79 8.27 28.38 11.09
N ALA A 80 7.42 29.27 10.57
CA ALA A 80 7.34 29.55 9.15
C ALA A 80 8.66 30.11 8.57
N ALA A 81 9.37 30.92 9.34
CA ALA A 81 10.68 31.45 8.94
C ALA A 81 11.71 30.31 8.85
N LYS A 82 11.74 29.41 9.84
CA LYS A 82 12.65 28.26 9.85
C LYS A 82 12.32 27.24 8.76
N GLU A 83 11.03 26.99 8.52
CA GLU A 83 10.57 26.12 7.44
C GLU A 83 11.03 26.63 6.06
N ALA A 84 10.92 27.93 5.83
CA ALA A 84 11.41 28.56 4.61
C ALA A 84 12.94 28.46 4.46
N GLU A 85 13.70 28.64 5.56
CA GLU A 85 15.16 28.51 5.58
C GLU A 85 15.59 27.07 5.23
N ILE A 86 15.02 26.07 5.92
CA ILE A 86 15.32 24.65 5.71
C ILE A 86 14.94 24.23 4.28
N SER A 87 13.74 24.57 3.84
CA SER A 87 13.26 24.25 2.48
C SER A 87 14.20 24.84 1.41
N ALA A 88 14.64 26.07 1.58
CA ALA A 88 15.59 26.68 0.65
C ALA A 88 16.96 25.98 0.66
N ALA A 89 17.45 25.58 1.83
CA ALA A 89 18.71 24.86 1.97
C ALA A 89 18.63 23.45 1.36
N GLU A 90 17.55 22.71 1.63
CA GLU A 90 17.30 21.39 1.06
C GLU A 90 17.18 21.46 -0.48
N GLN A 91 16.48 22.48 -1.01
CA GLN A 91 16.38 22.69 -2.45
C GLN A 91 17.76 22.96 -3.11
N VAL A 92 18.59 23.77 -2.48
CA VAL A 92 19.96 24.03 -2.98
C VAL A 92 20.79 22.74 -2.95
N ALA A 93 20.71 21.97 -1.86
CA ALA A 93 21.42 20.69 -1.74
C ALA A 93 20.93 19.68 -2.79
N GLN A 94 19.63 19.60 -3.02
CA GLN A 94 19.04 18.75 -4.05
C GLN A 94 19.51 19.15 -5.45
N LEU A 95 19.45 20.43 -5.81
CA LEU A 95 19.93 20.93 -7.11
C LEU A 95 21.42 20.65 -7.32
N ALA A 96 22.23 20.75 -6.26
CA ALA A 96 23.64 20.42 -6.34
C ALA A 96 23.88 18.91 -6.55
N ALA A 97 23.10 18.06 -5.87
CA ALA A 97 23.18 16.62 -6.03
C ALA A 97 22.70 16.14 -7.40
N GLU A 98 21.71 16.82 -7.97
CA GLU A 98 21.14 16.53 -9.30
C GLU A 98 21.96 17.18 -10.45
N SER A 99 23.00 17.92 -10.14
CA SER A 99 23.84 18.57 -11.15
C SER A 99 24.54 17.53 -12.03
N VAL A 100 24.40 17.67 -13.34
CA VAL A 100 25.02 16.80 -14.34
C VAL A 100 25.96 17.61 -15.26
N ASP A 101 27.07 17.00 -15.64
CA ASP A 101 27.95 17.58 -16.64
C ASP A 101 27.37 17.39 -18.04
N VAL A 102 26.77 18.45 -18.57
CA VAL A 102 26.17 18.45 -19.92
C VAL A 102 27.23 18.41 -21.03
N THR A 103 28.53 18.56 -20.71
CA THR A 103 29.61 18.42 -21.68
C THR A 103 30.15 17.00 -21.77
N ALA A 104 29.74 16.10 -20.85
CA ALA A 104 30.11 14.70 -20.90
C ALA A 104 29.53 14.05 -22.19
N LEU A 105 30.35 13.25 -22.87
CA LEU A 105 29.89 12.51 -24.03
C LEU A 105 28.76 11.59 -23.66
N ALA A 106 27.61 11.82 -24.25
CA ALA A 106 26.48 10.89 -24.14
C ALA A 106 26.88 9.54 -24.77
N LEU A 107 27.01 8.51 -23.95
CA LEU A 107 27.08 7.15 -24.48
C LEU A 107 25.77 6.86 -25.22
N PRO A 108 25.82 6.20 -26.39
CA PRO A 108 24.59 5.81 -27.09
C PRO A 108 23.68 5.06 -26.11
N GLY A 109 22.56 5.70 -25.75
CA GLY A 109 21.60 5.14 -24.83
C GLY A 109 21.05 3.83 -25.38
N ARG A 110 20.63 2.92 -24.53
CA ARG A 110 19.90 1.72 -24.94
C ARG A 110 18.63 2.16 -25.64
N VAL A 111 18.34 1.54 -26.80
CA VAL A 111 17.23 1.92 -27.69
C VAL A 111 15.86 1.48 -27.12
N GLY A 112 15.83 0.73 -26.04
CA GLY A 112 14.60 0.30 -25.40
C GLY A 112 14.87 -0.41 -24.08
N SER A 113 13.82 -0.57 -23.29
CA SER A 113 13.81 -1.35 -22.05
C SER A 113 12.47 -2.00 -21.86
N ARG A 114 12.44 -3.21 -21.31
CA ARG A 114 11.20 -3.86 -20.89
C ARG A 114 10.63 -3.13 -19.68
N HIS A 115 9.32 -2.95 -19.67
CA HIS A 115 8.65 -2.30 -18.55
C HIS A 115 8.82 -3.13 -17.25
N PRO A 116 9.10 -2.52 -16.09
CA PRO A 116 9.34 -3.26 -14.85
C PRO A 116 8.17 -4.16 -14.44
N LEU A 117 6.91 -3.77 -14.71
CA LEU A 117 5.75 -4.63 -14.47
C LEU A 117 5.77 -5.93 -15.29
N ALA A 118 6.19 -5.86 -16.56
CA ALA A 118 6.31 -7.06 -17.38
C ALA A 118 7.39 -8.01 -16.84
N LEU A 119 8.50 -7.46 -16.38
CA LEU A 119 9.59 -8.24 -15.80
C LEU A 119 9.23 -8.88 -14.46
N ILE A 120 8.55 -8.16 -13.56
CA ILE A 120 8.12 -8.73 -12.28
C ILE A 120 7.06 -9.81 -12.49
N GLN A 121 6.12 -9.61 -13.41
CA GLN A 121 5.11 -10.60 -13.75
C GLN A 121 5.74 -11.89 -14.27
N GLU A 122 6.71 -11.80 -15.18
CA GLU A 122 7.48 -12.94 -15.67
C GLU A 122 8.22 -13.64 -14.55
N ARG A 123 9.00 -12.88 -13.75
CA ARG A 123 9.76 -13.44 -12.64
C ARG A 123 8.88 -14.16 -11.62
N VAL A 124 7.74 -13.57 -11.24
CA VAL A 124 6.81 -14.20 -10.31
C VAL A 124 6.22 -15.47 -10.91
N SER A 125 5.84 -15.43 -12.19
CA SER A 125 5.35 -16.62 -12.90
C SER A 125 6.39 -17.73 -12.93
N ASP A 126 7.66 -17.40 -13.22
CA ASP A 126 8.76 -18.35 -13.26
C ASP A 126 9.02 -19.06 -11.93
N VAL A 127 8.83 -18.35 -10.80
CA VAL A 127 8.93 -18.96 -9.46
C VAL A 127 7.93 -20.11 -9.33
N PHE A 128 6.67 -19.88 -9.70
CA PHE A 128 5.63 -20.90 -9.60
C PHE A 128 5.77 -22.00 -10.64
N VAL A 129 6.15 -21.66 -11.88
CA VAL A 129 6.50 -22.66 -12.90
C VAL A 129 7.63 -23.56 -12.42
N GLY A 130 8.66 -22.98 -11.76
CA GLY A 130 9.74 -23.75 -11.13
C GLY A 130 9.28 -24.67 -9.99
N MET A 131 8.13 -24.40 -9.38
CA MET A 131 7.46 -25.26 -8.41
C MET A 131 6.53 -26.32 -9.04
N GLY A 132 6.40 -26.35 -10.37
CA GLY A 132 5.51 -27.24 -11.10
C GLY A 132 4.09 -26.73 -11.30
N TRP A 133 3.86 -25.43 -11.11
CA TRP A 133 2.56 -24.78 -11.37
C TRP A 133 2.45 -24.36 -12.82
N GLU A 134 1.23 -24.22 -13.32
CA GLU A 134 0.95 -23.73 -14.66
C GLU A 134 0.52 -22.26 -14.64
N VAL A 135 0.87 -21.50 -15.66
CA VAL A 135 0.33 -20.16 -15.88
C VAL A 135 -1.02 -20.29 -16.57
N ALA A 136 -2.06 -19.74 -15.97
CA ALA A 136 -3.41 -19.71 -16.51
C ALA A 136 -3.82 -18.28 -16.87
N GLU A 137 -4.51 -18.12 -17.98
CA GLU A 137 -5.03 -16.84 -18.46
C GLU A 137 -6.56 -16.86 -18.53
N GLY A 138 -7.15 -15.68 -18.51
CA GLY A 138 -8.60 -15.48 -18.68
C GLY A 138 -8.92 -14.07 -19.15
N PRO A 139 -10.18 -13.83 -19.56
CA PRO A 139 -10.60 -12.56 -20.12
C PRO A 139 -10.59 -11.44 -19.07
N GLU A 140 -10.23 -10.21 -19.50
CA GLU A 140 -10.36 -9.00 -18.68
C GLU A 140 -11.82 -8.52 -18.60
N LEU A 141 -12.58 -8.66 -19.69
CA LEU A 141 -14.02 -8.46 -19.72
C LEU A 141 -14.68 -9.78 -19.31
N GLU A 142 -15.24 -9.80 -18.10
CA GLU A 142 -15.68 -11.02 -17.45
C GLU A 142 -17.20 -11.02 -17.22
N ASN A 143 -17.78 -12.20 -17.11
CA ASN A 143 -19.17 -12.33 -16.66
C ASN A 143 -19.26 -12.19 -15.14
N GLU A 144 -20.32 -11.52 -14.65
CA GLU A 144 -20.55 -11.29 -13.23
C GLU A 144 -20.53 -12.59 -12.41
N TRP A 145 -21.05 -13.69 -12.97
CA TRP A 145 -21.04 -14.96 -12.30
C TRP A 145 -19.62 -15.44 -11.93
N PHE A 146 -18.65 -15.33 -12.86
CA PHE A 146 -17.27 -15.69 -12.57
C PHE A 146 -16.58 -14.71 -11.62
N ASN A 147 -16.94 -13.41 -11.71
CA ASN A 147 -16.31 -12.37 -10.90
C ASN A 147 -16.84 -12.33 -9.47
N PHE A 148 -18.07 -12.80 -9.24
CA PHE A 148 -18.75 -12.70 -7.96
C PHE A 148 -19.42 -14.00 -7.49
N ASP A 149 -20.46 -14.50 -8.18
CA ASP A 149 -21.30 -15.58 -7.68
C ASP A 149 -20.52 -16.87 -7.41
N ALA A 150 -19.71 -17.29 -8.37
CA ALA A 150 -18.86 -18.48 -8.25
C ALA A 150 -17.76 -18.34 -7.19
N LEU A 151 -17.47 -17.13 -6.75
CA LEU A 151 -16.51 -16.80 -5.70
C LEU A 151 -17.18 -16.53 -4.36
N ASN A 152 -18.44 -16.95 -4.21
CA ASN A 152 -19.18 -16.85 -2.96
C ASN A 152 -19.43 -15.42 -2.46
N PHE A 153 -19.54 -14.45 -3.38
CA PHE A 153 -20.00 -13.10 -3.03
C PHE A 153 -21.54 -13.09 -3.00
N ASP A 154 -22.10 -12.63 -1.91
CA ASP A 154 -23.55 -12.41 -1.79
C ASP A 154 -24.02 -11.29 -2.73
N GLU A 155 -25.31 -11.28 -3.09
CA GLU A 155 -25.87 -10.30 -4.04
C GLU A 155 -25.75 -8.86 -3.54
N ASP A 156 -25.79 -8.63 -2.23
CA ASP A 156 -25.70 -7.34 -1.55
C ASP A 156 -24.27 -7.01 -1.06
N HIS A 157 -23.27 -7.81 -1.45
CA HIS A 157 -21.89 -7.58 -1.02
C HIS A 157 -21.38 -6.23 -1.55
N PRO A 158 -20.74 -5.38 -0.70
CA PRO A 158 -20.26 -4.04 -1.10
C PRO A 158 -19.37 -4.02 -2.33
N ALA A 159 -18.53 -5.04 -2.54
CA ALA A 159 -17.64 -5.13 -3.71
C ALA A 159 -18.37 -5.25 -5.06
N ARG A 160 -19.69 -5.57 -5.05
CA ARG A 160 -20.55 -5.53 -6.25
C ARG A 160 -21.11 -4.14 -6.53
N ALA A 161 -20.88 -3.15 -5.66
CA ALA A 161 -21.38 -1.81 -5.88
C ALA A 161 -20.69 -1.16 -7.09
N MET A 162 -21.43 -0.32 -7.82
CA MET A 162 -20.90 0.43 -8.98
C MET A 162 -19.74 1.36 -8.62
N GLN A 163 -19.60 1.69 -7.34
CA GLN A 163 -18.50 2.51 -6.84
C GLN A 163 -17.15 1.77 -6.78
N ASP A 164 -17.16 0.42 -6.87
CA ASP A 164 -15.93 -0.39 -6.79
C ASP A 164 -15.72 -1.22 -8.06
N THR A 165 -16.71 -1.31 -8.96
CA THR A 165 -16.69 -2.19 -10.14
C THR A 165 -17.12 -1.43 -11.41
N PHE A 166 -16.37 -1.60 -12.49
CA PHE A 166 -16.78 -1.14 -13.82
C PHE A 166 -17.72 -2.15 -14.47
N PHE A 167 -19.02 -1.85 -14.47
CA PHE A 167 -20.02 -2.59 -15.23
C PHE A 167 -20.06 -2.14 -16.69
N VAL A 168 -20.32 -3.06 -17.60
CA VAL A 168 -20.29 -2.80 -19.05
C VAL A 168 -21.72 -2.88 -19.63
N GLU A 169 -22.13 -1.80 -20.27
CA GLU A 169 -23.43 -1.72 -20.93
C GLU A 169 -23.53 -2.61 -22.20
N PRO A 170 -24.70 -3.13 -22.54
CA PRO A 170 -25.94 -3.03 -21.79
C PRO A 170 -25.97 -4.01 -20.60
N ALA A 171 -26.61 -3.61 -19.49
CA ALA A 171 -26.62 -4.34 -18.20
C ALA A 171 -27.09 -5.81 -18.32
N GLU A 172 -27.96 -6.11 -19.27
CA GLU A 172 -28.51 -7.45 -19.52
C GLU A 172 -27.45 -8.47 -19.95
N ARG A 173 -26.26 -8.02 -20.31
CA ARG A 173 -25.12 -8.90 -20.64
C ARG A 173 -24.41 -9.42 -19.41
N HIS A 174 -24.62 -8.83 -18.24
CA HIS A 174 -23.95 -9.19 -17.00
C HIS A 174 -22.43 -9.23 -17.13
N LEU A 175 -21.86 -8.18 -17.72
CA LEU A 175 -20.41 -8.07 -17.97
C LEU A 175 -19.78 -6.98 -17.09
N VAL A 176 -18.60 -7.28 -16.57
CA VAL A 176 -17.77 -6.38 -15.78
C VAL A 176 -16.34 -6.39 -16.26
N MET A 177 -15.60 -5.31 -16.03
CA MET A 177 -14.15 -5.40 -16.02
C MET A 177 -13.74 -6.11 -14.72
N ARG A 178 -13.02 -7.23 -14.82
CA ARG A 178 -12.69 -8.05 -13.65
C ARG A 178 -11.97 -7.25 -12.57
N THR A 179 -12.42 -7.38 -11.32
CA THR A 179 -11.87 -6.65 -10.16
C THR A 179 -10.68 -7.36 -9.51
N HIS A 180 -10.45 -8.61 -9.88
CA HIS A 180 -9.35 -9.49 -9.45
C HIS A 180 -9.15 -10.59 -10.51
N THR A 181 -8.07 -11.36 -10.40
CA THR A 181 -7.82 -12.48 -11.33
C THR A 181 -8.46 -13.80 -10.88
N SER A 182 -9.21 -13.82 -9.77
CA SER A 182 -9.91 -15.02 -9.26
C SER A 182 -10.88 -15.69 -10.23
N PRO A 183 -11.55 -15.00 -11.18
CA PRO A 183 -12.33 -15.67 -12.23
C PRO A 183 -11.56 -16.77 -12.97
N VAL A 184 -10.26 -16.57 -13.18
CA VAL A 184 -9.39 -17.56 -13.83
C VAL A 184 -9.29 -18.84 -13.02
N GLN A 185 -9.38 -18.74 -11.68
CA GLN A 185 -9.36 -19.90 -10.79
C GLN A 185 -10.60 -20.78 -11.04
N VAL A 186 -11.80 -20.20 -11.06
CA VAL A 186 -13.05 -20.94 -11.34
C VAL A 186 -13.05 -21.53 -12.74
N ARG A 187 -12.61 -20.75 -13.73
CA ARG A 187 -12.45 -21.24 -15.13
C ARG A 187 -11.52 -22.43 -15.21
N SER A 188 -10.43 -22.40 -14.46
CA SER A 188 -9.45 -23.50 -14.42
C SER A 188 -10.02 -24.75 -13.74
N LEU A 189 -10.82 -24.61 -12.69
CA LEU A 189 -11.48 -25.74 -12.03
C LEU A 189 -12.51 -26.40 -12.95
N LEU A 190 -13.25 -25.62 -13.74
CA LEU A 190 -14.23 -26.13 -14.69
C LEU A 190 -13.62 -26.81 -15.92
N GLY A 191 -12.39 -26.43 -16.30
CA GLY A 191 -11.74 -26.86 -17.53
C GLY A 191 -10.58 -27.83 -17.41
N ARG A 192 -10.13 -28.13 -16.18
CA ARG A 192 -8.92 -28.96 -15.93
C ARG A 192 -9.23 -30.18 -15.09
N GLU A 193 -8.42 -31.20 -15.24
CA GLU A 193 -8.42 -32.37 -14.35
C GLU A 193 -7.64 -32.07 -13.08
N LEU A 194 -8.04 -32.66 -11.96
CA LEU A 194 -7.33 -32.55 -10.69
C LEU A 194 -6.11 -33.51 -10.64
N PRO A 195 -5.03 -33.11 -9.95
CA PRO A 195 -4.87 -31.89 -9.16
C PRO A 195 -4.64 -30.64 -10.04
N VAL A 196 -5.04 -29.45 -9.52
CA VAL A 196 -4.83 -28.16 -10.19
C VAL A 196 -3.86 -27.31 -9.38
N TYR A 197 -2.80 -26.85 -9.99
CA TYR A 197 -1.84 -25.89 -9.45
C TYR A 197 -1.59 -24.83 -10.51
N ILE A 198 -2.12 -23.65 -10.33
CA ILE A 198 -2.03 -22.56 -11.31
C ILE A 198 -1.66 -21.23 -10.67
N VAL A 199 -1.04 -20.35 -11.44
CA VAL A 199 -0.96 -18.92 -11.19
C VAL A 199 -1.62 -18.16 -12.34
N ALA A 200 -2.34 -17.12 -11.99
CA ALA A 200 -3.09 -16.29 -12.93
C ALA A 200 -2.61 -14.83 -12.82
N PRO A 201 -1.55 -14.45 -13.53
CA PRO A 201 -1.16 -13.05 -13.66
C PRO A 201 -2.12 -12.34 -14.62
N GLY A 202 -2.42 -11.07 -14.33
CA GLY A 202 -3.23 -10.30 -15.24
C GLY A 202 -3.62 -8.93 -14.72
N ARG A 203 -4.16 -8.12 -15.63
CA ARG A 203 -4.68 -6.80 -15.33
C ARG A 203 -6.07 -6.90 -14.71
N VAL A 204 -6.34 -6.03 -13.75
CA VAL A 204 -7.60 -5.92 -13.03
C VAL A 204 -8.03 -4.46 -12.93
N TYR A 205 -9.31 -4.21 -12.65
CA TYR A 205 -9.92 -2.90 -12.78
C TYR A 205 -10.80 -2.59 -11.58
N ARG A 206 -10.63 -1.39 -11.00
CA ARG A 206 -11.46 -0.87 -9.92
C ARG A 206 -11.73 0.60 -10.15
N THR A 207 -12.84 1.12 -9.63
CA THR A 207 -13.22 2.53 -9.81
C THR A 207 -12.47 3.48 -8.87
N ASP A 208 -11.26 3.09 -8.45
CA ASP A 208 -10.40 3.91 -7.59
C ASP A 208 -9.96 5.20 -8.28
N GLU A 209 -9.87 6.28 -7.52
CA GLU A 209 -9.22 7.51 -7.99
C GLU A 209 -7.71 7.31 -8.10
N ILE A 210 -7.11 7.98 -9.10
CA ILE A 210 -5.66 7.87 -9.34
C ILE A 210 -4.92 8.70 -8.29
N ASP A 211 -4.13 8.03 -7.43
CA ASP A 211 -3.23 8.67 -6.49
C ASP A 211 -1.87 7.94 -6.43
N ALA A 212 -1.02 8.28 -5.46
CA ALA A 212 0.29 7.67 -5.30
C ALA A 212 0.23 6.16 -4.92
N THR A 213 -0.94 5.66 -4.50
CA THR A 213 -1.15 4.31 -3.94
C THR A 213 -2.26 3.52 -4.60
N HIS A 214 -3.08 4.16 -5.44
CA HIS A 214 -4.22 3.55 -6.12
C HIS A 214 -4.23 3.88 -7.61
N LEU A 215 -4.60 2.89 -8.40
CA LEU A 215 -4.79 2.98 -9.85
C LEU A 215 -6.10 2.30 -10.24
N PRO A 216 -6.88 2.83 -11.19
CA PRO A 216 -8.10 2.19 -11.67
C PRO A 216 -7.83 0.92 -12.49
N ALA A 217 -6.61 0.77 -13.00
CA ALA A 217 -6.14 -0.42 -13.66
C ALA A 217 -4.75 -0.77 -13.11
N PHE A 218 -4.60 -1.98 -12.57
CA PHE A 218 -3.34 -2.46 -12.02
C PHE A 218 -3.16 -3.95 -12.31
N SER A 219 -1.98 -4.47 -12.01
CA SER A 219 -1.64 -5.88 -12.28
C SER A 219 -1.68 -6.68 -10.99
N GLN A 220 -2.27 -7.86 -11.07
CA GLN A 220 -2.37 -8.79 -9.96
C GLN A 220 -1.85 -10.17 -10.39
N ILE A 221 -1.34 -10.94 -9.46
CA ILE A 221 -1.13 -12.37 -9.62
C ILE A 221 -1.87 -13.09 -8.51
N GLU A 222 -2.62 -14.12 -8.87
CA GLU A 222 -3.26 -15.02 -7.94
C GLU A 222 -2.80 -16.45 -8.20
N GLY A 223 -2.70 -17.23 -7.12
CA GLY A 223 -2.38 -18.64 -7.18
C GLY A 223 -3.52 -19.47 -6.61
N LEU A 224 -3.77 -20.62 -7.23
CA LEU A 224 -4.73 -21.62 -6.82
C LEU A 224 -4.06 -23.00 -6.79
N ALA A 225 -4.20 -23.69 -5.68
CA ALA A 225 -3.88 -25.12 -5.58
C ALA A 225 -5.10 -25.90 -5.09
N VAL A 226 -5.49 -26.95 -5.81
CA VAL A 226 -6.57 -27.88 -5.40
C VAL A 226 -6.09 -29.30 -5.58
N ASP A 227 -6.02 -30.03 -4.45
CA ASP A 227 -5.59 -31.42 -4.39
C ASP A 227 -6.17 -32.08 -3.12
N LYS A 228 -5.91 -33.35 -2.93
CA LYS A 228 -6.29 -34.07 -1.70
C LYS A 228 -5.42 -33.67 -0.54
N GLY A 229 -6.05 -33.29 0.57
CA GLY A 229 -5.37 -33.07 1.86
C GLY A 229 -4.49 -31.81 1.93
N LEU A 230 -4.70 -30.79 1.08
CA LEU A 230 -4.05 -29.51 1.22
C LEU A 230 -4.51 -28.80 2.50
N THR A 231 -3.61 -28.06 3.12
CA THR A 231 -3.82 -27.38 4.41
C THR A 231 -3.22 -25.97 4.42
N MET A 232 -3.55 -25.18 5.44
CA MET A 232 -2.90 -23.88 5.71
C MET A 232 -1.37 -23.99 5.83
N ALA A 233 -0.82 -25.13 6.25
CA ALA A 233 0.62 -25.33 6.31
C ALA A 233 1.26 -25.37 4.91
N HIS A 234 0.59 -26.00 3.95
CA HIS A 234 1.03 -26.01 2.55
C HIS A 234 0.98 -24.59 1.94
N LEU A 235 -0.11 -23.84 2.17
CA LEU A 235 -0.23 -22.44 1.78
C LEU A 235 0.92 -21.62 2.36
N ARG A 236 1.14 -21.72 3.68
CA ARG A 236 2.21 -20.99 4.35
C ARG A 236 3.59 -21.33 3.78
N GLY A 237 3.89 -22.61 3.59
CA GLY A 237 5.17 -23.05 3.01
C GLY A 237 5.40 -22.52 1.61
N THR A 238 4.35 -22.50 0.76
CA THR A 238 4.36 -21.92 -0.58
C THR A 238 4.69 -20.41 -0.53
N LEU A 239 4.01 -19.66 0.34
CA LEU A 239 4.21 -18.22 0.48
C LEU A 239 5.56 -17.87 1.12
N GLU A 240 6.07 -18.68 2.07
CA GLU A 240 7.41 -18.52 2.64
C GLU A 240 8.50 -18.71 1.57
N HIS A 241 8.36 -19.74 0.74
CA HIS A 241 9.27 -19.95 -0.38
C HIS A 241 9.24 -18.78 -1.36
N PHE A 242 8.04 -18.38 -1.76
CA PHE A 242 7.84 -17.24 -2.67
C PHE A 242 8.45 -15.95 -2.09
N ALA A 243 8.20 -15.63 -0.83
CA ALA A 243 8.77 -14.45 -0.19
C ALA A 243 10.30 -14.46 -0.18
N ARG A 244 10.94 -15.61 0.07
CA ARG A 244 12.40 -15.74 0.01
C ARG A 244 12.96 -15.48 -1.38
N VAL A 245 12.32 -16.00 -2.42
CA VAL A 245 12.76 -15.78 -3.80
C VAL A 245 12.61 -14.31 -4.20
N MET A 246 11.56 -13.64 -3.71
CA MET A 246 11.29 -12.24 -4.07
C MET A 246 12.11 -11.23 -3.27
N PHE A 247 12.37 -11.49 -1.98
CA PHE A 247 12.94 -10.51 -1.04
C PHE A 247 14.23 -10.98 -0.35
N GLY A 248 14.72 -12.18 -0.71
CA GLY A 248 15.95 -12.77 -0.16
C GLY A 248 15.70 -13.74 0.99
N ASP A 249 16.73 -14.53 1.33
CA ASP A 249 16.64 -15.67 2.27
C ASP A 249 16.17 -15.29 3.68
N GLU A 250 16.42 -14.06 4.10
CA GLU A 250 16.03 -13.52 5.42
C GLU A 250 14.57 -13.00 5.44
N ALA A 251 13.84 -13.10 4.32
CA ALA A 251 12.46 -12.68 4.25
C ALA A 251 11.58 -13.45 5.24
N LYS A 252 10.77 -12.73 5.99
CA LYS A 252 9.83 -13.28 6.96
C LYS A 252 8.43 -12.90 6.56
N ILE A 253 7.51 -13.86 6.67
CA ILE A 253 6.08 -13.59 6.50
C ILE A 253 5.32 -13.83 7.80
N ARG A 254 4.14 -13.21 7.90
CA ARG A 254 3.12 -13.57 8.87
C ARG A 254 1.75 -13.56 8.22
N LEU A 255 0.87 -14.42 8.70
CA LEU A 255 -0.53 -14.47 8.31
C LEU A 255 -1.35 -13.85 9.43
N ARG A 256 -2.14 -12.82 9.13
CA ARG A 256 -3.10 -12.20 10.05
C ARG A 256 -4.51 -12.63 9.66
N PRO A 257 -5.35 -13.13 10.60
CA PRO A 257 -6.72 -13.47 10.28
C PRO A 257 -7.45 -12.28 9.62
N ASN A 258 -8.18 -12.60 8.55
CA ASN A 258 -9.04 -11.65 7.84
C ASN A 258 -10.25 -12.40 7.27
N TYR A 259 -11.11 -11.71 6.55
CA TYR A 259 -12.25 -12.28 5.86
C TYR A 259 -12.21 -11.99 4.36
N PHE A 260 -12.37 -13.06 3.57
CA PHE A 260 -12.66 -12.96 2.13
C PHE A 260 -13.78 -13.95 1.81
N PRO A 261 -14.78 -13.60 0.96
CA PRO A 261 -15.91 -14.48 0.67
C PRO A 261 -15.51 -15.85 0.10
N PHE A 262 -14.44 -15.86 -0.68
CA PHE A 262 -13.97 -17.04 -1.44
C PHE A 262 -13.00 -17.94 -0.66
N THR A 263 -12.60 -17.57 0.57
CA THR A 263 -11.71 -18.38 1.41
C THR A 263 -12.21 -18.53 2.84
N GLU A 264 -11.93 -19.70 3.46
CA GLU A 264 -12.24 -20.02 4.86
C GLU A 264 -11.30 -21.12 5.37
N PRO A 265 -10.38 -20.87 6.33
CA PRO A 265 -10.07 -19.57 6.90
C PRO A 265 -9.31 -18.66 5.93
N SER A 266 -9.46 -17.34 6.14
CA SER A 266 -8.80 -16.29 5.36
C SER A 266 -7.73 -15.58 6.18
N ALA A 267 -6.72 -15.06 5.51
CA ALA A 267 -5.66 -14.28 6.15
C ALA A 267 -5.09 -13.22 5.20
N GLU A 268 -4.68 -12.11 5.77
CA GLU A 268 -3.75 -11.19 5.12
C GLU A 268 -2.33 -11.68 5.27
N LEU A 269 -1.57 -11.56 4.20
CA LEU A 269 -0.15 -11.89 4.13
C LEU A 269 0.67 -10.61 4.29
N ASP A 270 1.44 -10.53 5.36
CA ASP A 270 2.44 -9.49 5.55
C ASP A 270 3.85 -10.03 5.32
N VAL A 271 4.72 -9.17 4.77
CA VAL A 271 6.16 -9.40 4.65
C VAL A 271 6.94 -8.43 5.53
N TRP A 272 7.99 -8.89 6.18
CA TRP A 272 8.89 -8.05 6.95
C TRP A 272 9.84 -7.29 6.02
N HIS A 273 9.80 -5.97 6.06
CA HIS A 273 10.68 -5.09 5.30
C HIS A 273 11.67 -4.40 6.24
N PRO A 274 12.94 -4.85 6.29
CA PRO A 274 13.92 -4.32 7.23
C PRO A 274 14.38 -2.89 6.88
N ALA A 275 14.34 -2.51 5.62
CA ALA A 275 14.79 -1.22 5.09
C ALA A 275 13.63 -0.28 4.70
N ALA A 276 12.41 -0.49 5.23
CA ALA A 276 11.29 0.37 4.89
C ALA A 276 11.54 1.82 5.32
N LYS A 277 11.11 2.79 4.50
CA LYS A 277 11.16 4.22 4.83
C LYS A 277 10.42 4.46 6.15
N GLY A 278 11.10 5.06 7.11
CA GLY A 278 10.58 5.24 8.49
C GLY A 278 10.88 4.09 9.46
N GLY A 279 11.75 3.15 9.07
CA GLY A 279 12.22 2.03 9.91
C GLY A 279 11.62 0.69 9.56
N ALA A 280 12.25 -0.38 10.04
CA ALA A 280 11.84 -1.75 9.78
C ALA A 280 10.41 -2.03 10.23
N ARG A 281 9.57 -2.60 9.37
CA ARG A 281 8.15 -2.84 9.66
C ARG A 281 7.55 -3.99 8.84
N TRP A 282 6.41 -4.46 9.29
CA TRP A 282 5.55 -5.34 8.52
C TRP A 282 4.78 -4.54 7.48
N ILE A 283 4.74 -5.05 6.25
CA ILE A 283 4.00 -4.46 5.14
C ILE A 283 3.02 -5.51 4.64
N GLU A 284 1.77 -5.13 4.50
CA GLU A 284 0.74 -5.96 3.87
C GLU A 284 1.11 -6.16 2.39
N TRP A 285 1.21 -7.44 2.00
CA TRP A 285 1.63 -7.83 0.66
C TRP A 285 0.47 -8.39 -0.17
N GLY A 286 -0.47 -9.13 0.46
CA GLY A 286 -1.62 -9.69 -0.23
C GLY A 286 -2.59 -10.42 0.69
N GLY A 287 -3.58 -11.07 0.08
CA GLY A 287 -4.56 -11.92 0.76
C GLY A 287 -4.35 -13.38 0.43
N CYS A 288 -4.73 -14.28 1.33
CA CYS A 288 -4.67 -15.72 1.11
C CYS A 288 -5.67 -16.48 2.00
N GLY A 289 -5.88 -17.75 1.71
CA GLY A 289 -6.70 -18.62 2.56
C GLY A 289 -6.96 -20.00 1.96
N MET A 290 -7.63 -20.84 2.72
CA MET A 290 -8.19 -22.09 2.19
C MET A 290 -9.43 -21.77 1.36
N ILE A 291 -9.62 -22.44 0.24
CA ILE A 291 -10.76 -22.18 -0.64
C ILE A 291 -12.07 -22.56 0.05
N ASN A 292 -13.04 -21.65 0.00
CA ASN A 292 -14.37 -21.91 0.52
C ASN A 292 -15.04 -23.09 -0.24
N ALA A 293 -15.71 -23.95 0.49
CA ALA A 293 -16.41 -25.12 -0.07
C ALA A 293 -17.39 -24.76 -1.19
N ASN A 294 -18.04 -23.59 -1.11
CA ASN A 294 -18.96 -23.12 -2.16
C ASN A 294 -18.22 -22.82 -3.47
N VAL A 295 -17.02 -22.28 -3.42
CA VAL A 295 -16.17 -22.02 -4.60
C VAL A 295 -15.75 -23.34 -5.25
N LEU A 296 -15.37 -24.35 -4.45
CA LEU A 296 -15.08 -25.69 -4.97
C LEU A 296 -16.29 -26.29 -5.67
N ARG A 297 -17.48 -26.20 -5.06
CA ARG A 297 -18.74 -26.69 -5.68
C ARG A 297 -19.07 -25.94 -6.96
N ALA A 298 -18.90 -24.62 -7.01
CA ALA A 298 -19.09 -23.83 -8.22
C ALA A 298 -18.14 -24.26 -9.35
N GLY A 299 -16.90 -24.66 -8.99
CA GLY A 299 -15.93 -25.28 -9.89
C GLY A 299 -16.18 -26.75 -10.21
N GLY A 300 -17.29 -27.37 -9.74
CA GLY A 300 -17.60 -28.78 -9.95
C GLY A 300 -16.80 -29.77 -9.12
N ILE A 301 -16.14 -29.30 -8.05
CA ILE A 301 -15.25 -30.10 -7.21
C ILE A 301 -15.97 -30.49 -5.90
N ASP A 302 -15.83 -31.74 -5.49
CA ASP A 302 -16.34 -32.25 -4.22
C ASP A 302 -15.44 -31.80 -3.04
N PRO A 303 -15.92 -30.92 -2.15
CA PRO A 303 -15.14 -30.43 -1.02
C PRO A 303 -14.92 -31.46 0.11
N GLU A 304 -15.61 -32.58 0.08
CA GLU A 304 -15.38 -33.67 1.01
C GLU A 304 -14.16 -34.53 0.61
N VAL A 305 -13.75 -34.45 -0.66
CA VAL A 305 -12.62 -35.22 -1.21
C VAL A 305 -11.39 -34.35 -1.43
N TYR A 306 -11.59 -33.11 -1.88
CA TYR A 306 -10.54 -32.18 -2.24
C TYR A 306 -10.57 -30.93 -1.38
N THR A 307 -9.40 -30.45 -1.06
CA THR A 307 -9.21 -29.16 -0.41
C THR A 307 -8.34 -28.28 -1.30
N GLY A 308 -8.33 -26.98 -1.05
CA GLY A 308 -7.49 -26.09 -1.83
C GLY A 308 -7.11 -24.85 -1.03
N PHE A 309 -6.13 -24.14 -1.54
CA PHE A 309 -5.77 -22.82 -1.05
C PHE A 309 -5.57 -21.84 -2.21
N ALA A 310 -5.77 -20.57 -1.93
CA ALA A 310 -5.53 -19.49 -2.87
C ALA A 310 -4.80 -18.33 -2.18
N PHE A 311 -4.14 -17.52 -3.00
CA PHE A 311 -3.49 -16.28 -2.59
C PHE A 311 -3.52 -15.28 -3.74
N GLY A 312 -3.43 -13.99 -3.41
CA GLY A 312 -3.37 -12.92 -4.42
C GLY A 312 -2.60 -11.72 -3.93
N MET A 313 -1.86 -11.07 -4.85
CA MET A 313 -1.10 -9.85 -4.55
C MET A 313 -0.96 -8.94 -5.76
N GLY A 314 -0.85 -7.63 -5.50
CA GLY A 314 -0.60 -6.61 -6.51
C GLY A 314 0.88 -6.62 -6.95
N LEU A 315 1.13 -6.59 -8.26
CA LEU A 315 2.49 -6.56 -8.80
C LEU A 315 3.13 -5.18 -8.65
N GLU A 316 2.38 -4.10 -8.85
CA GLU A 316 2.84 -2.72 -8.61
C GLU A 316 3.30 -2.55 -7.17
N ARG A 317 2.50 -3.04 -6.20
CA ARG A 317 2.83 -2.97 -4.79
C ARG A 317 4.09 -3.80 -4.45
N THR A 318 4.25 -4.95 -5.08
CA THR A 318 5.46 -5.77 -4.95
C THR A 318 6.70 -5.03 -5.46
N LEU A 319 6.58 -4.34 -6.62
CA LEU A 319 7.65 -3.49 -7.15
C LEU A 319 7.96 -2.29 -6.26
N GLN A 320 6.94 -1.61 -5.75
CA GLN A 320 7.13 -0.50 -4.83
C GLN A 320 7.98 -0.91 -3.62
N PHE A 321 7.68 -2.07 -3.03
CA PHE A 321 8.45 -2.55 -1.89
C PHE A 321 9.88 -2.95 -2.24
N ARG A 322 10.04 -3.61 -3.39
CA ARG A 322 11.34 -4.10 -3.82
C ARG A 322 12.29 -2.99 -4.26
N ASN A 323 11.76 -1.97 -4.95
CA ASN A 323 12.52 -0.92 -5.61
C ASN A 323 12.39 0.44 -4.92
N GLU A 324 11.76 0.50 -3.72
CA GLU A 324 11.55 1.72 -2.93
C GLU A 324 10.81 2.84 -3.69
N LEU A 325 9.91 2.46 -4.61
CA LEU A 325 9.12 3.39 -5.40
C LEU A 325 8.00 4.00 -4.54
N SER A 326 7.85 5.30 -4.60
CA SER A 326 6.90 6.04 -3.74
C SER A 326 5.57 6.36 -4.42
N ASP A 327 5.50 6.25 -5.75
CA ASP A 327 4.34 6.69 -6.53
C ASP A 327 3.96 5.65 -7.59
N MET A 328 2.71 5.16 -7.54
CA MET A 328 2.21 4.19 -8.51
C MET A 328 1.94 4.79 -9.89
N ARG A 329 1.79 6.11 -10.00
CA ARG A 329 1.55 6.78 -11.29
C ARG A 329 2.71 6.61 -12.26
N ASP A 330 3.93 6.47 -11.75
CA ASP A 330 5.13 6.20 -12.56
C ASP A 330 4.99 4.95 -13.43
N PHE A 331 4.19 3.96 -12.99
CA PHE A 331 3.92 2.75 -13.78
C PHE A 331 3.02 2.99 -14.99
N LEU A 332 2.25 4.08 -15.03
CA LEU A 332 1.31 4.40 -16.10
C LEU A 332 1.84 5.45 -17.07
N GLU A 333 2.74 6.33 -16.64
CA GLU A 333 3.18 7.49 -17.42
C GLU A 333 3.97 7.12 -18.69
N GLY A 334 4.48 5.90 -18.78
CA GLY A 334 5.23 5.42 -19.95
C GLY A 334 6.58 6.12 -20.16
N ASP A 335 7.13 6.74 -19.14
CA ASP A 335 8.43 7.39 -19.19
C ASP A 335 9.54 6.35 -19.43
N LEU A 336 10.27 6.49 -20.53
CA LEU A 336 11.37 5.60 -20.87
C LEU A 336 12.51 5.65 -19.84
N ARG A 337 12.72 6.77 -19.16
CA ARG A 337 13.71 6.89 -18.09
C ARG A 337 13.39 5.99 -16.93
N PHE A 338 12.10 5.87 -16.57
CA PHE A 338 11.61 4.93 -15.57
C PHE A 338 11.89 3.47 -16.00
N SER A 339 11.51 3.11 -17.22
CA SER A 339 11.77 1.78 -17.74
C SER A 339 13.27 1.46 -17.84
N HIS A 340 14.12 2.42 -18.18
CA HIS A 340 15.58 2.25 -18.18
C HIS A 340 16.17 2.09 -16.79
N ALA A 341 15.65 2.81 -15.79
CA ALA A 341 16.15 2.75 -14.42
C ALA A 341 15.73 1.45 -13.72
N PHE A 342 14.50 1.00 -13.91
CA PHE A 342 13.91 -0.10 -13.14
C PHE A 342 13.66 -1.38 -13.96
N GLY A 343 13.52 -1.29 -15.27
CA GLY A 343 13.23 -2.43 -16.14
C GLY A 343 14.35 -3.47 -16.26
N MET A 344 15.55 -3.18 -15.75
CA MET A 344 16.72 -4.07 -15.82
C MET A 344 17.13 -4.67 -14.47
N VAL A 345 16.47 -4.28 -13.41
CA VAL A 345 16.84 -4.62 -12.02
C VAL A 345 15.86 -5.59 -11.36
N VAL A 346 14.95 -6.17 -12.14
CA VAL A 346 13.95 -7.11 -11.60
C VAL A 346 14.49 -8.54 -11.48
#